data_94b5c7d1e192d53e132d496efec63794
#
_entry.id   94b5c7d1e192d53e132d496efec63794
#
_cell.length_a   1.000
_cell.length_b   1.000
_cell.length_c   1.000
_cell.angle_alpha   90.00
_cell.angle_beta   90.00
_cell.angle_gamma   90.00
#
_symmetry.space_group_name_H-M   'P 1'
#
loop_
_entity.id
_entity.type
_entity.pdbx_description
1 polymer ?
#
loop_
_entity_poly.entity_id
_entity_poly.type
_entity_poly.pdbx_seq_one_letter_code
_entity_poly.pdbx_strand_id
1 'polypeptide(L)'
;ERDLAGAWFLVVFGLCEFPEVWRPDLLLQTVERIRTRFNPELSILGVALTMFDRRNRLSAQVAEDVRACLGQAVFETVVPRNVRLSEAPSHGLPALVYDLRCSGSAAYVGLARELMARLPALQEAA
;
A
#
# COMPACT_ATOMS: atom_id res chain seq x y z
N GLU A 1 13.99 9.14 -7.33
CA GLU A 1 13.66 10.31 -8.15
C GLU A 1 13.53 9.93 -9.63
N ARG A 2 14.56 9.26 -10.17
CA ARG A 2 14.56 8.76 -11.54
C ARG A 2 13.47 7.71 -11.74
N ASP A 3 13.23 6.86 -10.74
CA ASP A 3 12.23 5.81 -10.81
C ASP A 3 10.81 6.38 -10.83
N LEU A 4 10.55 7.45 -10.08
CA LEU A 4 9.26 8.13 -10.10
C LEU A 4 9.04 8.91 -11.39
N ALA A 5 10.10 9.46 -11.98
CA ALA A 5 9.99 10.18 -13.24
C ALA A 5 9.66 9.24 -14.41
N GLY A 6 10.07 7.97 -14.33
CA GLY A 6 9.74 6.96 -15.33
C GLY A 6 8.59 6.03 -14.97
N ALA A 7 8.05 6.15 -13.77
CA ALA A 7 6.98 5.29 -13.31
C ALA A 7 5.62 5.77 -13.82
N TRP A 8 4.78 4.85 -14.23
CA TRP A 8 3.40 5.15 -14.60
C TRP A 8 2.45 4.94 -13.43
N PHE A 9 2.80 4.07 -12.51
CA PHE A 9 1.95 3.69 -11.40
C PHE A 9 2.70 3.77 -10.07
N LEU A 10 1.98 4.20 -9.06
CA LEU A 10 2.48 4.31 -7.69
C LEU A 10 1.59 3.50 -6.77
N VAL A 11 2.20 2.65 -5.96
CA VAL A 11 1.52 1.97 -4.86
C VAL A 11 1.96 2.62 -3.56
N VAL A 12 0.99 3.00 -2.74
CA VAL A 12 1.24 3.66 -1.48
C VAL A 12 0.91 2.72 -0.34
N PHE A 13 1.77 2.65 0.68
CA PHE A 13 1.54 1.86 1.87
C PHE A 13 1.16 2.78 3.03
N GLY A 14 -0.03 2.60 3.57
CA GLY A 14 -0.52 3.36 4.71
C GLY A 14 -0.38 2.57 6.00
N LEU A 15 0.23 3.19 7.02
CA LEU A 15 0.48 2.55 8.31
C LEU A 15 -0.69 2.78 9.26
N CYS A 16 -1.48 1.74 9.53
CA CYS A 16 -2.62 1.84 10.43
C CYS A 16 -2.22 1.99 11.91
N GLU A 17 -0.96 1.71 12.24
CA GLU A 17 -0.45 1.82 13.61
C GLU A 17 -0.32 3.28 14.07
N PHE A 18 -0.13 4.21 13.14
CA PHE A 18 0.14 5.61 13.44
C PHE A 18 -0.90 6.52 12.76
N PRO A 19 -2.14 6.54 13.27
CA PRO A 19 -3.20 7.31 12.63
C PRO A 19 -2.95 8.81 12.59
N GLU A 20 -2.23 9.34 13.57
CA GLU A 20 -1.90 10.78 13.63
C GLU A 20 -0.89 11.20 12.56
N VAL A 21 -0.13 10.28 12.00
CA VAL A 21 0.84 10.54 10.94
C VAL A 21 0.21 10.41 9.55
N TRP A 22 -0.89 9.68 9.46
CA TRP A 22 -1.56 9.41 8.20
C TRP A 22 -2.33 10.65 7.72
N ARG A 23 -1.86 11.24 6.64
CA ARG A 23 -2.44 12.45 6.05
C ARG A 23 -2.66 12.23 4.54
N PRO A 24 -3.81 11.62 4.15
CA PRO A 24 -4.07 11.37 2.73
C PRO A 24 -4.15 12.63 1.89
N ASP A 25 -4.58 13.75 2.48
CA ASP A 25 -4.59 15.05 1.81
C ASP A 25 -3.19 15.50 1.38
N LEU A 26 -2.20 15.34 2.25
CA LEU A 26 -0.80 15.70 1.95
C LEU A 26 -0.19 14.75 0.92
N LEU A 27 -0.53 13.47 0.98
CA LEU A 27 -0.11 12.49 0.00
C LEU A 27 -0.60 12.85 -1.40
N LEU A 28 -1.88 13.18 -1.53
CA LEU A 28 -2.47 13.55 -2.81
C LEU A 28 -1.83 14.83 -3.36
N GLN A 29 -1.52 15.81 -2.49
CA GLN A 29 -0.81 17.01 -2.90
C GLN A 29 0.60 16.70 -3.42
N THR A 30 1.32 15.79 -2.75
CA THR A 30 2.66 15.38 -3.17
C THR A 30 2.63 14.70 -4.53
N VAL A 31 1.69 13.80 -4.74
CA VAL A 31 1.51 13.13 -6.03
C VAL A 31 1.20 14.13 -7.12
N GLU A 32 0.33 15.09 -6.84
CA GLU A 32 -0.03 16.13 -7.82
C GLU A 32 1.16 17.00 -8.20
N ARG A 33 2.03 17.33 -7.25
CA ARG A 33 3.26 18.07 -7.53
C ARG A 33 4.20 17.29 -8.46
N ILE A 34 4.33 15.99 -8.23
CA ILE A 34 5.16 15.13 -9.09
C ILE A 34 4.56 15.05 -10.49
N ARG A 35 3.25 14.90 -10.58
CA ARG A 35 2.55 14.84 -11.87
C ARG A 35 2.74 16.12 -12.67
N THR A 36 2.62 17.26 -12.04
CA THR A 36 2.69 18.56 -12.74
C THR A 36 4.10 18.94 -13.12
N ARG A 37 5.10 18.58 -12.32
CA ARG A 37 6.49 19.03 -12.51
C ARG A 37 7.39 18.01 -13.20
N PHE A 38 7.17 16.72 -12.95
CA PHE A 38 8.12 15.69 -13.36
C PHE A 38 7.51 14.61 -14.24
N ASN A 39 6.29 14.18 -13.97
CA ASN A 39 5.70 13.05 -14.69
C ASN A 39 4.17 13.16 -14.76
N PRO A 40 3.64 13.74 -15.84
CA PRO A 40 2.17 13.87 -16.00
C PRO A 40 1.44 12.54 -16.11
N GLU A 41 2.14 11.44 -16.41
CA GLU A 41 1.53 10.13 -16.58
C GLU A 41 1.46 9.33 -15.26
N LEU A 42 2.06 9.83 -14.18
CA LEU A 42 2.03 9.16 -12.90
C LEU A 42 0.61 9.12 -12.34
N SER A 43 0.15 7.93 -11.95
CA SER A 43 -1.12 7.75 -11.28
C SER A 43 -0.97 6.80 -10.10
N ILE A 44 -1.87 6.93 -9.11
CA ILE A 44 -1.90 6.02 -7.97
C ILE A 44 -2.62 4.75 -8.42
N LEU A 45 -1.90 3.64 -8.45
CA LEU A 45 -2.47 2.33 -8.75
C LEU A 45 -3.32 1.82 -7.59
N GLY A 46 -2.87 2.06 -6.38
CA GLY A 46 -3.59 1.66 -5.20
C GLY A 46 -2.92 2.05 -3.91
N VAL A 47 -3.67 1.98 -2.84
CA VAL A 47 -3.21 2.21 -1.47
C VAL A 47 -3.38 0.93 -0.68
N ALA A 48 -2.29 0.41 -0.14
CA ALA A 48 -2.30 -0.79 0.68
C ALA A 48 -2.20 -0.40 2.16
N LEU A 49 -3.11 -0.89 2.96
CA LEU A 49 -3.10 -0.65 4.40
C LEU A 49 -2.26 -1.73 5.07
N THR A 50 -1.29 -1.33 5.89
CA THR A 50 -0.38 -2.23 6.58
C THR A 50 -0.41 -1.99 8.09
N MET A 51 0.22 -2.89 8.82
CA MET A 51 0.28 -2.84 10.30
C MET A 51 -1.10 -2.75 10.94
N PHE A 52 -2.07 -3.43 10.33
CA PHE A 52 -3.44 -3.46 10.79
C PHE A 52 -3.56 -4.42 11.98
N ASP A 53 -4.07 -3.93 13.10
CA ASP A 53 -4.31 -4.74 14.31
C ASP A 53 -5.81 -4.79 14.58
N ARG A 54 -6.41 -5.97 14.44
CA ARG A 54 -7.84 -6.18 14.66
C ARG A 54 -8.27 -5.86 16.09
N ARG A 55 -7.36 -5.97 17.03
CA ARG A 55 -7.63 -5.71 18.45
C ARG A 55 -7.61 -4.23 18.79
N ASN A 56 -7.15 -3.40 17.87
CA ASN A 56 -7.04 -1.96 18.06
C ASN A 56 -8.12 -1.24 17.24
N ARG A 57 -9.02 -0.56 17.94
CA ARG A 57 -10.08 0.21 17.31
C ARG A 57 -9.57 1.33 16.40
N LEU A 58 -8.41 1.90 16.74
CA LEU A 58 -7.81 2.95 15.94
C LEU A 58 -7.41 2.44 14.56
N SER A 59 -6.90 1.23 14.46
CA SER A 59 -6.57 0.63 13.16
C SER A 59 -7.82 0.49 12.28
N ALA A 60 -8.92 0.02 12.85
CA ALA A 60 -10.17 -0.10 12.12
C ALA A 60 -10.70 1.28 11.69
N GLN A 61 -10.60 2.28 12.55
CA GLN A 61 -11.04 3.64 12.26
C GLN A 61 -10.20 4.25 11.12
N VAL A 62 -8.87 4.07 11.17
CA VAL A 62 -8.00 4.54 10.09
C VAL A 62 -8.38 3.88 8.76
N ALA A 63 -8.61 2.57 8.77
CA ALA A 63 -9.00 1.84 7.57
C ALA A 63 -10.31 2.39 6.97
N GLU A 64 -11.31 2.62 7.81
CA GLU A 64 -12.59 3.20 7.38
C GLU A 64 -12.42 4.60 6.81
N ASP A 65 -11.65 5.45 7.48
CA ASP A 65 -11.42 6.84 7.05
C ASP A 65 -10.68 6.88 5.71
N VAL A 66 -9.68 6.04 5.53
CA VAL A 66 -8.93 5.97 4.29
C VAL A 66 -9.82 5.47 3.15
N ARG A 67 -10.63 4.44 3.40
CA ARG A 67 -11.56 3.92 2.39
C ARG A 67 -12.63 4.93 2.03
N ALA A 68 -13.11 5.71 2.99
CA ALA A 68 -14.07 6.78 2.73
C ALA A 68 -13.45 7.90 1.88
N CYS A 69 -12.18 8.21 2.10
CA CYS A 69 -11.47 9.29 1.39
C CYS A 69 -10.99 8.87 0.00
N LEU A 70 -10.43 7.66 -0.14
CA LEU A 70 -9.75 7.22 -1.36
C LEU A 70 -10.55 6.16 -2.15
N GLY A 71 -11.60 5.61 -1.55
CA GLY A 71 -12.52 4.72 -2.24
C GLY A 71 -11.87 3.47 -2.82
N GLN A 72 -12.09 3.24 -4.10
CA GLN A 72 -11.62 2.04 -4.80
C GLN A 72 -10.10 2.01 -4.99
N ALA A 73 -9.40 3.12 -4.76
CA ALA A 73 -7.95 3.13 -4.80
C ALA A 73 -7.34 2.25 -3.71
N VAL A 74 -8.06 2.08 -2.60
CA VAL A 74 -7.59 1.24 -1.49
C VAL A 74 -7.78 -0.23 -1.84
N PHE A 75 -6.71 -1.02 -1.68
CA PHE A 75 -6.80 -2.47 -1.89
C PHE A 75 -7.69 -3.11 -0.83
N GLU A 76 -8.42 -4.15 -1.21
CA GLU A 76 -9.24 -4.91 -0.25
C GLU A 76 -8.35 -5.70 0.71
N THR A 77 -7.23 -6.19 0.21
CA THR A 77 -6.24 -6.91 1.03
C THR A 77 -5.58 -5.94 2.01
N VAL A 78 -5.61 -6.29 3.28
CA VAL A 78 -4.98 -5.54 4.37
C VAL A 78 -3.84 -6.38 4.93
N VAL A 79 -2.67 -5.76 5.12
CA VAL A 79 -1.53 -6.46 5.71
C VAL A 79 -1.60 -6.30 7.25
N PRO A 80 -1.75 -7.40 7.99
CA PRO A 80 -1.84 -7.32 9.44
C PRO A 80 -0.49 -7.02 10.07
N ARG A 81 -0.52 -6.49 11.29
CA ARG A 81 0.66 -6.42 12.12
C ARG A 81 1.09 -7.85 12.44
N ASN A 82 2.32 -8.19 12.09
CA ASN A 82 2.82 -9.55 12.24
C ASN A 82 4.30 -9.53 12.62
N VAL A 83 4.64 -10.22 13.70
CA VAL A 83 6.00 -10.28 14.23
C VAL A 83 6.97 -10.85 13.21
N ARG A 84 6.55 -11.84 12.41
CA ARG A 84 7.39 -12.47 11.39
C ARG A 84 7.87 -11.46 10.34
N LEU A 85 7.01 -10.50 9.98
CA LEU A 85 7.39 -9.44 9.04
C LEU A 85 8.48 -8.53 9.64
N SER A 86 8.43 -8.31 10.95
CA SER A 86 9.42 -7.51 11.66
C SER A 86 10.74 -8.26 11.85
N GLU A 87 10.68 -9.58 11.99
CA GLU A 87 11.87 -10.42 12.19
C GLU A 87 12.66 -10.66 10.91
N ALA A 88 11.98 -10.79 9.78
CA ALA A 88 12.62 -11.17 8.50
C ALA A 88 13.82 -10.30 8.13
N PRO A 89 13.77 -8.96 8.24
CA PRO A 89 14.94 -8.13 7.92
C PRO A 89 16.14 -8.42 8.81
N SER A 90 15.94 -8.80 10.07
CA SER A 90 17.03 -9.16 10.98
C SER A 90 17.79 -10.41 10.52
N HIS A 91 17.13 -11.27 9.76
CA HIS A 91 17.74 -12.46 9.17
C HIS A 91 18.23 -12.23 7.73
N GLY A 92 18.08 -11.02 7.22
CA GLY A 92 18.45 -10.69 5.85
C GLY A 92 17.62 -11.41 4.80
N LEU A 93 16.39 -11.81 5.13
CA LEU A 93 15.53 -12.59 4.24
C LEU A 93 14.23 -11.83 3.92
N PRO A 94 13.70 -11.99 2.70
CA PRO A 94 12.33 -11.56 2.43
C PRO A 94 11.33 -12.34 3.28
N ALA A 95 10.23 -11.71 3.64
CA ALA A 95 9.21 -12.35 4.49
C ALA A 95 8.72 -13.68 3.90
N LEU A 96 8.53 -13.76 2.59
CA LEU A 96 8.07 -14.98 1.92
C LEU A 96 9.04 -16.14 2.04
N VAL A 97 10.34 -15.84 2.14
CA VAL A 97 11.37 -16.86 2.33
C VAL A 97 11.52 -17.21 3.81
N TYR A 98 11.41 -16.20 4.67
CA TYR A 98 11.55 -16.38 6.12
C TYR A 98 10.42 -17.23 6.71
N ASP A 99 9.17 -16.88 6.38
CA ASP A 99 7.98 -17.63 6.84
C ASP A 99 6.83 -17.46 5.84
N LEU A 100 6.73 -18.37 4.89
CA LEU A 100 5.69 -18.34 3.86
C LEU A 100 4.28 -18.51 4.44
N ARG A 101 4.16 -19.20 5.56
CA ARG A 101 2.86 -19.58 6.15
C ARG A 101 2.29 -18.54 7.12
N CYS A 102 3.08 -17.52 7.47
CA CYS A 102 2.57 -16.51 8.38
C CYS A 102 1.48 -15.64 7.71
N SER A 103 0.64 -15.02 8.54
CA SER A 103 -0.45 -14.19 8.03
C SER A 103 0.05 -12.99 7.22
N GLY A 104 1.21 -12.44 7.58
CA GLY A 104 1.81 -11.35 6.84
C GLY A 104 2.21 -11.74 5.42
N SER A 105 2.85 -12.90 5.27
CA SER A 105 3.23 -13.41 3.94
C SER A 105 1.99 -13.72 3.09
N ALA A 106 0.97 -14.34 3.69
CA ALA A 106 -0.29 -14.61 3.00
C ALA A 106 -0.95 -13.32 2.51
N ALA A 107 -0.92 -12.27 3.33
CA ALA A 107 -1.47 -10.97 2.95
C ALA A 107 -0.72 -10.35 1.78
N TYR A 108 0.61 -10.40 1.77
CA TYR A 108 1.39 -9.88 0.66
C TYR A 108 1.17 -10.66 -0.64
N VAL A 109 0.99 -11.97 -0.57
CA VAL A 109 0.61 -12.77 -1.74
C VAL A 109 -0.76 -12.34 -2.27
N GLY A 110 -1.74 -12.15 -1.37
CA GLY A 110 -3.05 -11.65 -1.75
C GLY A 110 -2.99 -10.26 -2.36
N LEU A 111 -2.18 -9.38 -1.79
CA LEU A 111 -1.97 -8.03 -2.31
C LEU A 111 -1.35 -8.07 -3.71
N ALA A 112 -0.37 -8.93 -3.93
CA ALA A 112 0.26 -9.08 -5.24
C ALA A 112 -0.76 -9.56 -6.29
N ARG A 113 -1.63 -10.50 -5.94
CA ARG A 113 -2.69 -10.96 -6.85
C ARG A 113 -3.66 -9.83 -7.21
N GLU A 114 -4.05 -9.05 -6.23
CA GLU A 114 -4.94 -7.91 -6.43
C GLU A 114 -4.28 -6.85 -7.31
N LEU A 115 -3.00 -6.58 -7.07
CA LEU A 115 -2.20 -5.66 -7.87
C LEU A 115 -2.14 -6.11 -9.33
N MET A 116 -1.84 -7.38 -9.56
CA MET A 116 -1.77 -7.94 -10.91
C MET A 116 -3.11 -7.88 -11.64
N ALA A 117 -4.21 -8.04 -10.92
CA ALA A 117 -5.54 -7.94 -11.49
C ALA A 117 -5.87 -6.51 -11.95
N ARG A 118 -5.31 -5.50 -11.29
CA ARG A 118 -5.50 -4.09 -11.67
C ARG A 118 -4.67 -3.67 -12.88
N LEU A 119 -3.48 -4.26 -13.06
CA LEU A 119 -2.57 -3.87 -14.12
C LEU A 119 -3.11 -4.06 -15.55
N PRO A 120 -3.72 -5.19 -15.91
CA PRO A 120 -4.25 -5.37 -17.26
C PRO A 120 -5.31 -4.34 -17.64
N ALA A 121 -6.22 -4.02 -16.72
CA ALA A 121 -7.26 -3.01 -16.95
C ALA A 121 -6.67 -1.64 -17.25
N LEU A 122 -5.54 -1.31 -16.62
CA LEU A 122 -4.86 -0.04 -16.85
C LEU A 122 -4.07 -0.04 -18.14
N GLN A 123 -3.50 -1.17 -18.52
CA GLN A 123 -2.80 -1.33 -19.82
C GLN A 123 -3.76 -1.21 -20.99
N GLU A 124 -4.97 -1.74 -20.85
CA GLU A 124 -6.01 -1.63 -21.88
C GLU A 124 -6.53 -0.21 -22.02
N ALA A 125 -6.56 0.55 -20.93
CA ALA A 125 -7.01 1.94 -20.91
C ALA A 125 -5.97 2.91 -21.50
N ALA A 126 -4.72 2.49 -21.56
CA ALA A 126 -3.64 3.28 -22.13
C ALA A 126 -3.51 3.04 -23.63
#